data_0495a3df6e8d18376cb757389817550c
#
_entry.id   0495a3df6e8d18376cb757389817550c
#
_cell.length_a   1.000
_cell.length_b   1.000
_cell.length_c   1.000
_cell.angle_alpha   90.00
_cell.angle_beta   90.00
_cell.angle_gamma   90.00
#
_symmetry.space_group_name_H-M   'P 1'
#
loop_
_entity.id
_entity.type
_entity.pdbx_description
1 polymer ?
#
loop_
_entity_poly.entity_id
_entity_poly.type
_entity_poly.pdbx_seq_one_letter_code
_entity_poly.pdbx_strand_id
1 'polypeptide(L)'
;MKKNAGIVLAMILYAFLAVGIVCVIYIGGTYPVGADAMSHVYKGNVLYHNISQGNWYPLYDNLWYNGVQMLRYWAPLPVYFSAFCQFLAGGSDINGYLIYISLVFYGGALVWLYIGIRQQRIMLGTFVGVLWFFLPNNLYTLFVVGHLGRALLMVFLPLILYFIEIS
;
A
#
# COMPACT_ATOMS: atom_id res chain seq x y z
N MET A 1 -11.07 5.48 -29.68
CA MET A 1 -12.03 4.78 -28.82
C MET A 1 -11.51 3.44 -28.26
N LYS A 2 -11.01 2.49 -29.06
CA LYS A 2 -10.55 1.16 -28.56
C LYS A 2 -9.42 1.21 -27.52
N LYS A 3 -8.47 2.15 -27.63
CA LYS A 3 -7.33 2.29 -26.70
C LYS A 3 -7.77 2.67 -25.28
N ASN A 4 -8.67 3.64 -25.15
CA ASN A 4 -9.18 4.10 -23.85
C ASN A 4 -10.04 3.02 -23.16
N ALA A 5 -10.82 2.26 -23.93
CA ALA A 5 -11.60 1.14 -23.40
C ALA A 5 -10.69 0.05 -22.77
N GLY A 6 -9.55 -0.27 -23.41
CA GLY A 6 -8.58 -1.22 -22.87
C GLY A 6 -7.94 -0.76 -21.56
N ILE A 7 -7.63 0.54 -21.44
CA ILE A 7 -7.09 1.11 -20.19
C ILE A 7 -8.12 1.01 -19.06
N VAL A 8 -9.36 1.40 -19.32
CA VAL A 8 -10.44 1.33 -18.32
C VAL A 8 -10.68 -0.12 -17.87
N LEU A 9 -10.70 -1.06 -18.82
CA LEU A 9 -10.84 -2.48 -18.50
C LEU A 9 -9.70 -3.00 -17.62
N ALA A 10 -8.45 -2.61 -17.89
CA ALA A 10 -7.31 -2.96 -17.06
C ALA A 10 -7.44 -2.40 -15.64
N MET A 11 -7.88 -1.15 -15.48
CA MET A 11 -8.11 -0.54 -14.17
C MET A 11 -9.20 -1.27 -13.38
N ILE A 12 -10.30 -1.65 -14.04
CA ILE A 12 -11.38 -2.43 -13.41
C ILE A 12 -10.86 -3.81 -12.97
N LEU A 13 -10.09 -4.49 -13.82
CA LEU A 13 -9.48 -5.77 -13.49
C LEU A 13 -8.58 -5.67 -12.25
N TYR A 14 -7.73 -4.64 -12.18
CA TYR A 14 -6.86 -4.42 -11.01
C TYR A 14 -7.65 -4.13 -9.75
N ALA A 15 -8.71 -3.33 -9.84
CA ALA A 15 -9.58 -3.07 -8.69
C ALA A 15 -10.23 -4.38 -8.19
N PHE A 16 -10.71 -5.23 -9.12
CA PHE A 16 -11.27 -6.54 -8.77
C PHE A 16 -10.22 -7.45 -8.09
N LEU A 17 -8.98 -7.50 -8.60
CA LEU A 17 -7.90 -8.26 -7.99
C LEU A 17 -7.51 -7.73 -6.61
N ALA A 18 -7.44 -6.40 -6.44
CA ALA A 18 -7.14 -5.77 -5.16
C ALA A 18 -8.20 -6.08 -4.09
N VAL A 19 -9.48 -5.99 -4.47
CA VAL A 19 -10.59 -6.40 -3.61
C VAL A 19 -10.53 -7.90 -3.31
N GLY A 20 -10.21 -8.74 -4.30
CA GLY A 20 -10.04 -10.18 -4.12
C GLY A 20 -9.00 -10.54 -3.06
N ILE A 21 -7.84 -9.87 -3.06
CA ILE A 21 -6.80 -10.05 -2.03
C ILE A 21 -7.34 -9.69 -0.63
N VAL A 22 -8.02 -8.56 -0.52
CA VAL A 22 -8.62 -8.10 0.75
C VAL A 22 -9.70 -9.09 1.23
N CYS A 23 -10.52 -9.60 0.32
CA CYS A 23 -11.52 -10.62 0.65
C CYS A 23 -10.87 -11.90 1.19
N VAL A 24 -9.77 -12.36 0.60
CA VAL A 24 -9.03 -13.54 1.09
C VAL A 24 -8.51 -13.31 2.51
N ILE A 25 -7.94 -12.13 2.79
CA ILE A 25 -7.49 -11.76 4.13
C ILE A 25 -8.67 -11.72 5.11
N TYR A 26 -9.75 -11.07 4.73
CA TYR A 26 -10.94 -10.91 5.56
C TYR A 26 -11.61 -12.25 5.91
N ILE A 27 -11.77 -13.13 4.92
CA ILE A 27 -12.34 -14.48 5.10
C ILE A 27 -11.42 -15.35 5.96
N GLY A 28 -10.10 -15.19 5.83
CA GLY A 28 -9.11 -15.88 6.64
C GLY A 28 -9.18 -15.55 8.14
N GLY A 29 -9.82 -14.46 8.51
CA GLY A 29 -10.14 -14.08 9.89
C GLY A 29 -8.96 -13.69 10.77
N THR A 30 -7.74 -13.81 10.25
CA THR A 30 -6.49 -13.47 10.97
C THR A 30 -5.82 -12.29 10.30
N TYR A 31 -6.15 -11.09 10.73
CA TYR A 31 -5.52 -9.85 10.24
C TYR A 31 -5.35 -8.85 11.40
N PRO A 32 -4.31 -8.00 11.39
CA PRO A 32 -3.30 -7.84 10.34
C PRO A 32 -2.42 -9.07 10.15
N VAL A 33 -2.06 -9.37 8.89
CA VAL A 33 -1.28 -10.57 8.52
C VAL A 33 0.20 -10.23 8.43
N GLY A 34 1.05 -11.11 8.98
CA GLY A 34 2.50 -10.97 8.96
C GLY A 34 3.10 -10.54 10.29
N ALA A 35 4.38 -10.84 10.50
CA ALA A 35 5.07 -10.69 11.78
C ALA A 35 5.07 -9.24 12.29
N ASP A 36 5.29 -8.24 11.42
CA ASP A 36 5.42 -6.83 11.78
C ASP A 36 4.16 -6.01 11.54
N ALA A 37 3.10 -6.61 10.96
CA ALA A 37 1.92 -5.86 10.50
C ALA A 37 1.22 -5.11 11.64
N MET A 38 1.06 -5.74 12.82
CA MET A 38 0.45 -5.10 13.98
C MET A 38 1.24 -3.86 14.42
N SER A 39 2.56 -3.92 14.37
CA SER A 39 3.41 -2.79 14.72
C SER A 39 3.23 -1.59 13.77
N HIS A 40 3.01 -1.87 12.49
CA HIS A 40 2.74 -0.83 11.49
C HIS A 40 1.34 -0.24 11.63
N VAL A 41 0.34 -1.08 11.90
CA VAL A 41 -1.04 -0.62 12.19
C VAL A 41 -1.05 0.27 13.42
N TYR A 42 -0.37 -0.15 14.50
CA TYR A 42 -0.25 0.65 15.71
C TYR A 42 0.34 2.05 15.44
N LYS A 43 1.44 2.14 14.67
CA LYS A 43 2.05 3.43 14.32
C LYS A 43 1.08 4.34 13.56
N GLY A 44 0.33 3.78 12.61
CA GLY A 44 -0.70 4.51 11.87
C GLY A 44 -1.80 5.02 12.80
N ASN A 45 -2.26 4.18 13.73
CA ASN A 45 -3.30 4.51 14.70
C ASN A 45 -2.86 5.63 15.65
N VAL A 46 -1.64 5.55 16.21
CA VAL A 46 -1.08 6.62 17.06
C VAL A 46 -1.02 7.94 16.30
N LEU A 47 -0.53 7.93 15.06
CA LEU A 47 -0.47 9.14 14.26
C LEU A 47 -1.88 9.68 13.93
N TYR A 48 -2.83 8.81 13.58
CA TYR A 48 -4.22 9.20 13.31
C TYR A 48 -4.84 9.95 14.50
N HIS A 49 -4.69 9.41 15.71
CA HIS A 49 -5.22 10.06 16.91
C HIS A 49 -4.52 11.39 17.25
N ASN A 50 -3.20 11.47 17.03
CA ASN A 50 -2.48 12.74 17.23
C ASN A 50 -2.93 13.79 16.22
N ILE A 51 -3.09 13.44 14.94
CA ILE A 51 -3.59 14.36 13.90
C ILE A 51 -5.00 14.85 14.25
N SER A 52 -5.88 13.98 14.73
CA SER A 52 -7.23 14.37 15.12
C SER A 52 -7.28 15.38 16.28
N GLN A 53 -6.19 15.46 17.06
CA GLN A 53 -5.98 16.42 18.15
C GLN A 53 -5.18 17.66 17.69
N GLY A 54 -4.87 17.79 16.39
CA GLY A 54 -4.09 18.89 15.83
C GLY A 54 -2.57 18.70 15.88
N ASN A 55 -2.07 17.58 16.40
CA ASN A 55 -0.64 17.26 16.44
C ASN A 55 -0.25 16.44 15.21
N TRP A 56 0.23 17.11 14.19
CA TRP A 56 0.59 16.49 12.92
C TRP A 56 1.94 15.74 12.93
N TYR A 57 2.80 16.03 13.90
CA TYR A 57 4.11 15.41 14.02
C TYR A 57 4.40 15.08 15.49
N PRO A 58 3.82 13.99 16.02
CA PRO A 58 4.08 13.59 17.40
C PRO A 58 5.55 13.18 17.57
N LEU A 59 6.22 13.85 18.49
CA LEU A 59 7.64 13.60 18.75
C LEU A 59 7.87 12.34 19.58
N TYR A 60 6.87 11.94 20.37
CA TYR A 60 7.04 10.88 21.35
C TYR A 60 5.71 10.12 21.57
N ASP A 61 5.82 8.79 21.63
CA ASP A 61 4.76 7.89 22.06
C ASP A 61 5.24 7.17 23.33
N ASN A 62 4.52 7.31 24.42
CA ASN A 62 4.87 6.76 25.73
C ASN A 62 4.39 5.33 25.96
N LEU A 63 3.54 4.81 25.10
CA LEU A 63 2.92 3.49 25.27
C LEU A 63 3.74 2.34 24.68
N TRP A 64 4.67 2.62 23.77
CA TRP A 64 5.50 1.62 23.13
C TRP A 64 6.91 1.60 23.73
N TYR A 65 7.37 0.45 24.20
CA TYR A 65 8.73 0.23 24.77
C TYR A 65 9.12 1.25 25.86
N ASN A 66 8.16 1.66 26.72
CA ASN A 66 8.36 2.72 27.70
C ASN A 66 8.69 4.10 27.11
N GLY A 67 8.42 4.28 25.83
CA GLY A 67 8.54 5.54 25.12
C GLY A 67 9.45 5.49 23.89
N VAL A 68 8.93 5.97 22.76
CA VAL A 68 9.68 5.98 21.49
C VAL A 68 9.38 7.22 20.68
N GLN A 69 10.42 7.72 19.98
CA GLN A 69 10.28 8.77 18.97
C GLN A 69 9.96 8.12 17.61
N MET A 70 8.72 7.73 17.43
CA MET A 70 8.28 6.87 16.35
C MET A 70 8.65 7.40 14.95
N LEU A 71 8.33 8.67 14.65
CA LEU A 71 8.59 9.27 13.34
C LEU A 71 10.07 9.61 13.08
N ARG A 72 10.93 9.48 14.09
CA ARG A 72 12.38 9.67 13.96
C ARG A 72 13.07 8.41 13.43
N TYR A 73 12.61 7.23 13.82
CA TYR A 73 13.28 5.96 13.52
C TYR A 73 12.64 5.18 12.37
N TRP A 74 11.41 5.55 11.99
CA TRP A 74 10.71 4.93 10.85
C TRP A 74 10.41 5.97 9.78
N ALA A 75 10.45 5.55 8.52
CA ALA A 75 10.09 6.40 7.41
C ALA A 75 8.68 6.97 7.62
N PRO A 76 8.51 8.30 7.62
CA PRO A 76 7.21 8.91 7.93
C PRO A 76 6.12 8.59 6.91
N LEU A 77 6.45 8.55 5.61
CA LEU A 77 5.47 8.40 4.54
C LEU A 77 4.54 7.19 4.71
N PRO A 78 5.02 5.95 4.99
CA PRO A 78 4.15 4.81 5.23
C PRO A 78 3.23 4.97 6.44
N VAL A 79 3.70 5.66 7.49
CA VAL A 79 2.91 5.91 8.71
C VAL A 79 1.78 6.90 8.43
N TYR A 80 2.07 8.01 7.72
CA TYR A 80 1.03 8.95 7.28
C TYR A 80 0.05 8.30 6.31
N PHE A 81 0.53 7.46 5.41
CA PHE A 81 -0.37 6.74 4.49
C PHE A 81 -1.27 5.75 5.24
N SER A 82 -0.76 5.08 6.29
CA SER A 82 -1.57 4.23 7.17
C SER A 82 -2.64 5.04 7.92
N ALA A 83 -2.28 6.19 8.49
CA ALA A 83 -3.23 7.08 9.16
C ALA A 83 -4.30 7.62 8.19
N PHE A 84 -3.92 7.94 6.95
CA PHE A 84 -4.85 8.32 5.90
C PHE A 84 -5.82 7.20 5.54
N CYS A 85 -5.34 5.97 5.40
CA CYS A 85 -6.21 4.81 5.17
C CYS A 85 -7.18 4.56 6.32
N GLN A 86 -6.74 4.78 7.57
CA GLN A 86 -7.61 4.72 8.74
C GLN A 86 -8.68 5.81 8.72
N PHE A 87 -8.34 7.03 8.29
CA PHE A 87 -9.33 8.09 8.08
C PHE A 87 -10.38 7.68 7.02
N LEU A 88 -9.97 7.10 5.90
CA LEU A 88 -10.89 6.59 4.88
C LEU A 88 -11.78 5.45 5.41
N ALA A 89 -11.29 4.71 6.38
CA ALA A 89 -12.01 3.62 7.07
C ALA A 89 -12.93 4.10 8.19
N GLY A 90 -13.19 5.41 8.32
CA GLY A 90 -14.03 5.97 9.38
C GLY A 90 -13.40 5.85 10.79
N GLY A 91 -12.07 5.78 10.88
CA GLY A 91 -11.32 5.69 12.13
C GLY A 91 -10.96 4.27 12.58
N SER A 92 -11.43 3.23 11.87
CA SER A 92 -11.04 1.84 12.15
C SER A 92 -9.62 1.57 11.65
N ASP A 93 -8.70 1.23 12.54
CA ASP A 93 -7.31 0.88 12.23
C ASP A 93 -7.21 -0.42 11.41
N ILE A 94 -8.01 -1.41 11.75
CA ILE A 94 -8.06 -2.72 11.06
C ILE A 94 -8.61 -2.57 9.64
N ASN A 95 -9.72 -1.84 9.46
CA ASN A 95 -10.23 -1.57 8.12
C ASN A 95 -9.28 -0.66 7.33
N GLY A 96 -8.61 0.28 8.00
CA GLY A 96 -7.54 1.09 7.42
C GLY A 96 -6.39 0.23 6.88
N TYR A 97 -6.00 -0.82 7.60
CA TYR A 97 -5.02 -1.79 7.13
C TYR A 97 -5.48 -2.51 5.85
N LEU A 98 -6.74 -2.93 5.76
CA LEU A 98 -7.28 -3.57 4.55
C LEU A 98 -7.28 -2.61 3.35
N ILE A 99 -7.67 -1.34 3.57
CA ILE A 99 -7.59 -0.29 2.55
C ILE A 99 -6.14 -0.05 2.13
N TYR A 100 -5.20 -0.01 3.07
CA TYR A 100 -3.77 0.14 2.79
C TYR A 100 -3.27 -0.93 1.82
N ILE A 101 -3.53 -2.20 2.11
CA ILE A 101 -3.14 -3.32 1.25
C ILE A 101 -3.77 -3.21 -0.14
N SER A 102 -5.07 -2.93 -0.20
CA SER A 102 -5.79 -2.75 -1.46
C SER A 102 -5.14 -1.67 -2.33
N LEU A 103 -4.85 -0.50 -1.74
CA LEU A 103 -4.25 0.63 -2.44
C LEU A 103 -2.80 0.36 -2.88
N VAL A 104 -2.01 -0.38 -2.11
CA VAL A 104 -0.64 -0.75 -2.49
C VAL A 104 -0.64 -1.70 -3.69
N PHE A 105 -1.48 -2.72 -3.68
CA PHE A 105 -1.59 -3.64 -4.82
C PHE A 105 -2.13 -2.95 -6.06
N TYR A 106 -3.21 -2.20 -5.91
CA TYR A 106 -3.83 -1.44 -7.01
C TYR A 106 -2.87 -0.40 -7.58
N GLY A 107 -2.23 0.39 -6.72
CA GLY A 107 -1.28 1.44 -7.11
C GLY A 107 -0.07 0.87 -7.86
N GLY A 108 0.50 -0.23 -7.40
CA GLY A 108 1.62 -0.88 -8.09
C GLY A 108 1.23 -1.39 -9.48
N ALA A 109 0.04 -1.96 -9.63
CA ALA A 109 -0.47 -2.37 -10.94
C ALA A 109 -0.70 -1.18 -11.88
N LEU A 110 -1.22 -0.06 -11.34
CA LEU A 110 -1.38 1.19 -12.10
C LEU A 110 -0.05 1.77 -12.58
N VAL A 111 1.02 1.64 -11.81
CA VAL A 111 2.36 2.05 -12.22
C VAL A 111 2.81 1.28 -13.47
N TRP A 112 2.64 -0.02 -13.50
CA TRP A 112 2.98 -0.83 -14.66
C TRP A 112 2.11 -0.51 -15.88
N LEU A 113 0.81 -0.26 -15.67
CA LEU A 113 -0.07 0.21 -16.74
C LEU A 113 0.40 1.57 -17.29
N TYR A 114 0.75 2.51 -16.41
CA TYR A 114 1.27 3.83 -16.79
C TYR A 114 2.54 3.70 -17.66
N ILE A 115 3.50 2.88 -17.25
CA ILE A 115 4.72 2.60 -18.02
C ILE A 115 4.37 2.01 -19.39
N GLY A 116 3.44 1.04 -19.43
CA GLY A 116 2.97 0.45 -20.70
C GLY A 116 2.28 1.45 -21.63
N ILE A 117 1.53 2.41 -21.07
CA ILE A 117 0.91 3.50 -21.85
C ILE A 117 1.99 4.42 -22.43
N ARG A 118 2.98 4.82 -21.61
CA ARG A 118 4.08 5.71 -22.01
C ARG A 118 4.95 5.07 -23.10
N GLN A 119 5.21 3.77 -23.03
CA GLN A 119 5.97 3.00 -24.02
C GLN A 119 5.13 2.53 -25.21
N GLN A 120 3.84 2.90 -25.30
CA GLN A 120 2.90 2.45 -26.33
C GLN A 120 2.69 0.91 -26.36
N ARG A 121 2.93 0.23 -25.25
CA ARG A 121 2.81 -1.22 -25.05
C ARG A 121 1.77 -1.55 -23.97
N ILE A 122 0.53 -1.05 -24.15
CA ILE A 122 -0.52 -1.14 -23.12
C ILE A 122 -0.78 -2.59 -22.71
N MET A 123 -0.85 -3.53 -23.65
CA MET A 123 -1.09 -4.95 -23.33
C MET A 123 0.02 -5.53 -22.43
N LEU A 124 1.27 -5.19 -22.69
CA LEU A 124 2.41 -5.61 -21.87
C LEU A 124 2.30 -4.97 -20.46
N GLY A 125 2.04 -3.67 -20.39
CA GLY A 125 1.84 -2.99 -19.10
C GLY A 125 0.69 -3.57 -18.30
N THR A 126 -0.44 -3.91 -18.96
CA THR A 126 -1.58 -4.57 -18.32
C THR A 126 -1.19 -5.96 -17.80
N PHE A 127 -0.49 -6.75 -18.61
CA PHE A 127 -0.05 -8.09 -18.21
C PHE A 127 0.90 -8.04 -17.00
N VAL A 128 1.91 -7.16 -17.04
CA VAL A 128 2.86 -6.99 -15.92
C VAL A 128 2.15 -6.45 -14.68
N GLY A 129 1.15 -5.55 -14.83
CA GLY A 129 0.29 -5.10 -13.73
C GLY A 129 -0.51 -6.23 -13.09
N VAL A 130 -1.00 -7.22 -13.85
CA VAL A 130 -1.61 -8.43 -13.28
C VAL A 130 -0.57 -9.27 -12.54
N LEU A 131 0.61 -9.49 -13.14
CA LEU A 131 1.69 -10.24 -12.49
C LEU A 131 2.14 -9.60 -11.16
N TRP A 132 2.02 -8.28 -11.03
CA TRP A 132 2.33 -7.55 -9.79
C TRP A 132 1.60 -8.12 -8.57
N PHE A 133 0.35 -8.56 -8.73
CA PHE A 133 -0.45 -9.16 -7.65
C PHE A 133 0.12 -10.51 -7.19
N PHE A 134 0.80 -11.22 -8.06
CA PHE A 134 1.28 -12.58 -7.82
C PHE A 134 2.80 -12.66 -7.63
N LEU A 135 3.50 -11.53 -7.63
CA LEU A 135 4.95 -11.51 -7.40
C LEU A 135 5.27 -12.07 -6.00
N PRO A 136 6.09 -13.14 -5.90
CA PRO A 136 6.40 -13.77 -4.63
C PRO A 136 6.94 -12.80 -3.59
N ASN A 137 7.76 -11.83 -4.00
CA ASN A 137 8.31 -10.83 -3.09
C ASN A 137 7.25 -9.88 -2.51
N ASN A 138 6.21 -9.53 -3.29
CA ASN A 138 5.10 -8.69 -2.81
C ASN A 138 4.27 -9.46 -1.78
N LEU A 139 3.93 -10.70 -2.11
CA LEU A 139 3.15 -11.58 -1.23
C LEU A 139 3.93 -11.89 0.06
N TYR A 140 5.21 -12.23 -0.04
CA TYR A 140 6.07 -12.47 1.09
C TYR A 140 6.20 -11.24 2.01
N THR A 141 6.43 -10.06 1.43
CA THR A 141 6.58 -8.80 2.18
C THR A 141 5.32 -8.47 2.97
N LEU A 142 4.13 -8.70 2.40
CA LEU A 142 2.86 -8.37 3.05
C LEU A 142 2.34 -9.48 3.95
N PHE A 143 2.39 -10.73 3.51
CA PHE A 143 1.70 -11.83 4.21
C PHE A 143 2.60 -12.60 5.18
N VAL A 144 3.91 -12.58 4.99
CA VAL A 144 4.85 -13.26 5.90
C VAL A 144 5.54 -12.26 6.82
N VAL A 145 6.14 -11.22 6.25
CA VAL A 145 6.85 -10.19 7.03
C VAL A 145 5.86 -9.17 7.62
N GLY A 146 4.84 -8.76 6.88
CA GLY A 146 3.91 -7.71 7.31
C GLY A 146 4.49 -6.29 7.27
N HIS A 147 5.53 -6.06 6.44
CA HIS A 147 6.24 -4.79 6.43
C HIS A 147 5.58 -3.78 5.49
N LEU A 148 4.56 -3.06 5.98
CA LEU A 148 3.76 -2.11 5.20
C LEU A 148 4.62 -1.02 4.53
N GLY A 149 5.64 -0.50 5.22
CA GLY A 149 6.53 0.51 4.66
C GLY A 149 7.30 0.02 3.45
N ARG A 150 7.83 -1.19 3.48
CA ARG A 150 8.52 -1.80 2.33
C ARG A 150 7.55 -2.04 1.18
N ALA A 151 6.34 -2.52 1.47
CA ALA A 151 5.32 -2.75 0.46
C ALA A 151 4.96 -1.46 -0.30
N LEU A 152 4.80 -0.33 0.39
CA LEU A 152 4.55 0.96 -0.23
C LEU A 152 5.74 1.41 -1.10
N LEU A 153 6.97 1.27 -0.62
CA LEU A 153 8.17 1.65 -1.39
C LEU A 153 8.33 0.84 -2.67
N MET A 154 7.94 -0.43 -2.67
CA MET A 154 7.99 -1.28 -3.87
C MET A 154 7.11 -0.75 -5.00
N VAL A 155 6.04 -0.01 -4.71
CA VAL A 155 5.19 0.65 -5.72
C VAL A 155 5.97 1.69 -6.52
N PHE A 156 6.89 2.41 -5.88
CA PHE A 156 7.67 3.46 -6.51
C PHE A 156 8.89 2.96 -7.28
N LEU A 157 9.40 1.77 -6.96
CA LEU A 157 10.62 1.22 -7.58
C LEU A 157 10.53 1.15 -9.12
N PRO A 158 9.48 0.62 -9.75
CA PRO A 158 9.37 0.60 -11.21
C PRO A 158 9.32 2.01 -11.83
N LEU A 159 8.71 2.99 -11.15
CA LEU A 159 8.70 4.37 -11.61
C LEU A 159 10.10 4.99 -11.60
N ILE A 160 10.85 4.79 -10.52
CA ILE A 160 12.21 5.29 -10.38
C ILE A 160 13.08 4.72 -11.50
N LEU A 161 13.03 3.41 -11.72
CA LEU A 161 13.80 2.76 -12.79
C LEU A 161 13.39 3.27 -14.17
N TYR A 162 12.10 3.43 -14.42
CA TYR A 162 11.61 3.97 -15.69
C TYR A 162 12.11 5.41 -15.93
N PHE A 163 12.09 6.27 -14.93
CA PHE A 163 12.58 7.65 -15.11
C PHE A 163 14.09 7.74 -15.27
N ILE A 164 14.86 6.83 -14.65
CA ILE A 164 16.30 6.74 -14.88
C ILE A 164 16.60 6.29 -16.33
N GLU A 165 15.81 5.37 -16.88
CA GLU A 165 16.01 4.87 -18.24
C GLU A 165 15.76 5.95 -19.32
N ILE A 166 14.84 6.87 -19.08
CA ILE A 166 14.45 7.90 -20.06
C ILE A 166 15.18 9.24 -19.88
N SER A 167 15.98 9.39 -18.81
CA SER A 167 16.81 10.60 -18.57
C SER A 167 18.11 10.56 -19.36
#